data_5ffcaea884b55828a0e5ceb37739b544
#
_entry.id   5ffcaea884b55828a0e5ceb37739b544
#
_cell.length_a   1.000
_cell.length_b   1.000
_cell.length_c   1.000
_cell.angle_alpha   90.00
_cell.angle_beta   90.00
_cell.angle_gamma   90.00
#
_symmetry.space_group_name_H-M   'P 1'
#
loop_
_entity.id
_entity.type
_entity.pdbx_description
1 polymer ?
#
loop_
_entity_poly.entity_id
_entity_poly.type
_entity_poly.pdbx_seq_one_letter_code
_entity_poly.pdbx_strand_id
1 'polypeptide(L)'
;EWRPVKKFKVTDKQWEQLLKKSDNVFETKETQIWMPTKSSLLGNEKNIQSDKDEALEEARDYYDFYRPVMVSLRHCTNVLLSGVTFMNSPAWNIHPFFCENVTIDNIKVRNPYYAQNGDGIDVESCTNVHIHHSVFETGDDAICIKAGKNAIARTIDGPCSNIYIHDCVVNEGHGGFVIGSEM
;
A
#
# COMPACT_ATOMS: atom_id res chain seq x y z
N GLU A 1 8.18 -12.88 8.98
CA GLU A 1 7.90 -11.75 8.10
C GLU A 1 7.89 -12.23 6.66
N TRP A 2 7.02 -11.72 5.85
CA TRP A 2 6.80 -12.09 4.46
C TRP A 2 6.77 -10.86 3.52
N ARG A 3 7.00 -9.66 4.07
CA ARG A 3 7.13 -8.40 3.35
C ARG A 3 8.60 -7.98 3.26
N PRO A 4 9.00 -7.20 2.25
CA PRO A 4 10.30 -6.54 2.23
C PRO A 4 10.50 -5.66 3.47
N VAL A 5 11.71 -5.66 4.02
CA VAL A 5 12.05 -4.87 5.21
C VAL A 5 13.31 -4.04 4.96
N LYS A 6 13.20 -2.73 5.08
CA LYS A 6 14.37 -1.83 5.04
C LYS A 6 15.13 -1.90 6.36
N LYS A 7 16.44 -2.08 6.31
CA LYS A 7 17.31 -2.24 7.47
C LYS A 7 17.16 -1.13 8.50
N PHE A 8 17.08 0.12 8.07
CA PHE A 8 16.95 1.27 8.99
C PHE A 8 15.61 1.33 9.73
N LYS A 9 14.61 0.54 9.33
CA LYS A 9 13.29 0.46 9.98
C LYS A 9 13.21 -0.58 11.10
N VAL A 10 14.28 -1.31 11.35
CA VAL A 10 14.33 -2.40 12.34
C VAL A 10 15.59 -2.31 13.17
N THR A 11 15.57 -2.92 14.35
CA THR A 11 16.76 -3.05 15.20
C THR A 11 17.74 -4.07 14.63
N ASP A 12 19.01 -3.99 14.98
CA ASP A 12 20.03 -4.96 14.55
C ASP A 12 19.64 -6.40 14.89
N LYS A 13 19.07 -6.62 16.07
CA LYS A 13 18.58 -7.94 16.49
C LYS A 13 17.46 -8.46 15.58
N GLN A 14 16.52 -7.60 15.18
CA GLN A 14 15.45 -7.96 14.24
C GLN A 14 16.02 -8.24 12.85
N TRP A 15 17.00 -7.44 12.41
CA TRP A 15 17.69 -7.65 11.14
C TRP A 15 18.42 -9.00 11.10
N GLU A 16 19.17 -9.35 12.14
CA GLU A 16 19.80 -10.66 12.26
C GLU A 16 18.78 -11.82 12.22
N GLN A 17 17.60 -11.62 12.81
CA GLN A 17 16.53 -12.62 12.75
C GLN A 17 15.96 -12.79 11.33
N LEU A 18 15.87 -11.71 10.55
CA LEU A 18 15.47 -11.77 9.15
C LEU A 18 16.50 -12.52 8.30
N LEU A 19 17.79 -12.21 8.48
CA LEU A 19 18.88 -12.88 7.77
C LEU A 19 18.95 -14.40 8.05
N LYS A 20 18.50 -14.84 9.23
CA LYS A 20 18.36 -16.29 9.52
C LYS A 20 17.24 -16.98 8.74
N LYS A 21 16.25 -16.22 8.27
CA LYS A 21 15.15 -16.77 7.46
C LYS A 21 15.50 -16.82 5.97
N SER A 22 16.22 -15.81 5.50
CA SER A 22 16.62 -15.69 4.10
C SER A 22 17.84 -14.77 4.00
N ASP A 23 18.74 -15.07 3.11
CA ASP A 23 19.90 -14.25 2.74
C ASP A 23 19.61 -13.34 1.52
N ASN A 24 18.38 -13.30 1.05
CA ASN A 24 17.97 -12.45 -0.05
C ASN A 24 17.97 -10.98 0.40
N VAL A 25 19.02 -10.26 0.07
CA VAL A 25 19.19 -8.84 0.39
C VAL A 25 19.44 -8.05 -0.89
N PHE A 26 18.65 -6.99 -1.06
CA PHE A 26 18.84 -6.02 -2.13
C PHE A 26 19.57 -4.78 -1.60
N GLU A 27 20.69 -4.44 -2.22
CA GLU A 27 21.49 -3.27 -1.86
C GLU A 27 20.98 -2.02 -2.61
N THR A 28 20.75 -0.95 -1.88
CA THR A 28 20.45 0.37 -2.45
C THR A 28 21.56 1.36 -2.04
N LYS A 29 21.55 2.55 -2.61
CA LYS A 29 22.47 3.62 -2.19
C LYS A 29 22.24 4.08 -0.75
N GLU A 30 21.04 3.87 -0.21
CA GLU A 30 20.63 4.39 1.08
C GLU A 30 20.58 3.32 2.17
N THR A 31 20.25 2.07 1.80
CA THR A 31 20.04 1.00 2.77
C THR A 31 20.05 -0.39 2.12
N GLN A 32 20.05 -1.40 2.99
CA GLN A 32 19.77 -2.78 2.63
C GLN A 32 18.27 -3.06 2.76
N ILE A 33 17.71 -3.85 1.84
CA ILE A 33 16.32 -4.31 1.88
C ILE A 33 16.32 -5.83 1.91
N TRP A 34 15.84 -6.39 3.00
CA TRP A 34 15.62 -7.83 3.10
C TRP A 34 14.38 -8.24 2.31
N MET A 35 14.48 -9.33 1.55
CA MET A 35 13.39 -9.88 0.74
C MET A 35 12.99 -11.27 1.27
N PRO A 36 11.69 -11.57 1.42
CA PRO A 36 11.24 -12.82 2.00
C PRO A 36 11.58 -14.05 1.15
N THR A 37 11.61 -13.91 -0.17
CA THR A 37 11.88 -14.99 -1.11
C THR A 37 12.82 -14.56 -2.23
N LYS A 38 13.43 -15.53 -2.91
CA LYS A 38 14.23 -15.27 -4.10
C LYS A 38 13.38 -14.69 -5.24
N SER A 39 12.14 -15.11 -5.37
CA SER A 39 11.19 -14.57 -6.34
C SER A 39 10.93 -13.07 -6.10
N SER A 40 10.73 -12.65 -4.85
CA SER A 40 10.56 -11.23 -4.52
C SER A 40 11.83 -10.39 -4.78
N LEU A 41 13.02 -10.94 -4.53
CA LEU A 41 14.29 -10.29 -4.84
C LEU A 41 14.45 -10.09 -6.36
N LEU A 42 14.25 -11.14 -7.16
CA LEU A 42 14.38 -11.08 -8.60
C LEU A 42 13.36 -10.13 -9.25
N GLY A 43 12.11 -10.13 -8.76
CA GLY A 43 11.09 -9.18 -9.22
C GLY A 43 11.46 -7.72 -8.94
N ASN A 44 12.07 -7.46 -7.77
CA ASN A 44 12.57 -6.12 -7.42
C ASN A 44 13.76 -5.71 -8.31
N GLU A 45 14.69 -6.61 -8.61
CA GLU A 45 15.85 -6.34 -9.47
C GLU A 45 15.44 -6.03 -10.92
N LYS A 46 14.45 -6.74 -11.43
CA LYS A 46 13.94 -6.53 -12.79
C LYS A 46 13.12 -5.25 -12.94
N ASN A 47 12.65 -4.69 -11.85
CA ASN A 47 11.79 -3.49 -11.85
C ASN A 47 10.65 -3.59 -12.89
N ILE A 48 9.96 -4.73 -12.90
CA ILE A 48 8.89 -5.02 -13.84
C ILE A 48 7.74 -4.04 -13.61
N GLN A 49 7.43 -3.24 -14.61
CA GLN A 49 6.27 -2.34 -14.58
C GLN A 49 5.09 -3.04 -15.25
N SER A 50 4.01 -3.25 -14.48
CA SER A 50 2.88 -4.11 -14.82
C SER A 50 1.86 -3.54 -15.84
N ASP A 51 2.25 -2.55 -16.64
CA ASP A 51 1.32 -1.81 -17.50
C ASP A 51 1.03 -2.50 -18.86
N LYS A 52 1.60 -3.68 -19.09
CA LYS A 52 1.46 -4.40 -20.38
C LYS A 52 1.03 -5.85 -20.16
N ASP A 53 0.20 -6.37 -21.05
CA ASP A 53 -0.27 -7.76 -21.00
C ASP A 53 0.87 -8.79 -21.00
N GLU A 54 1.96 -8.51 -21.71
CA GLU A 54 3.19 -9.32 -21.68
C GLU A 54 3.82 -9.40 -20.29
N ALA A 55 3.65 -8.37 -19.46
CA ALA A 55 4.13 -8.33 -18.07
C ALA A 55 3.36 -9.28 -17.16
N LEU A 56 2.12 -9.66 -17.48
CA LEU A 56 1.31 -10.58 -16.66
C LEU A 56 1.84 -12.02 -16.69
N GLU A 57 2.33 -12.50 -17.82
CA GLU A 57 2.95 -13.84 -17.90
C GLU A 57 4.30 -13.85 -17.20
N GLU A 58 5.11 -12.82 -17.41
CA GLU A 58 6.39 -12.66 -16.71
C GLU A 58 6.19 -12.46 -15.20
N ALA A 59 5.11 -11.77 -14.79
CA ALA A 59 4.78 -11.55 -13.38
C ALA A 59 4.52 -12.83 -12.58
N ARG A 60 4.08 -13.92 -13.24
CA ARG A 60 3.85 -15.22 -12.58
C ARG A 60 5.13 -15.80 -11.94
N ASP A 61 6.28 -15.54 -12.53
CA ASP A 61 7.57 -15.99 -12.02
C ASP A 61 8.03 -15.19 -10.80
N TYR A 62 7.41 -14.02 -10.57
CA TYR A 62 7.75 -13.07 -9.52
C TYR A 62 6.56 -12.68 -8.65
N TYR A 63 5.57 -13.55 -8.50
CA TYR A 63 4.31 -13.24 -7.81
C TYR A 63 4.51 -12.76 -6.36
N ASP A 64 5.56 -13.19 -5.67
CA ASP A 64 5.88 -12.73 -4.31
C ASP A 64 6.34 -11.26 -4.26
N PHE A 65 6.80 -10.72 -5.39
CA PHE A 65 7.10 -9.29 -5.52
C PHE A 65 5.81 -8.46 -5.62
N TYR A 66 4.79 -8.99 -6.30
CA TYR A 66 3.49 -8.34 -6.46
C TYR A 66 2.57 -8.67 -5.30
N ARG A 67 2.78 -7.98 -4.20
CA ARG A 67 1.98 -8.17 -3.00
C ARG A 67 0.55 -7.64 -3.22
N PRO A 68 -0.50 -8.41 -2.95
CA PRO A 68 -1.88 -7.92 -3.10
C PRO A 68 -2.22 -6.86 -2.07
N VAL A 69 -3.10 -5.95 -2.40
CA VAL A 69 -3.80 -5.12 -1.42
C VAL A 69 -4.81 -5.96 -0.65
N MET A 70 -5.09 -5.63 0.61
CA MET A 70 -5.99 -6.44 1.44
C MET A 70 -7.44 -6.31 0.99
N VAL A 71 -7.91 -5.10 0.72
CA VAL A 71 -9.26 -4.81 0.25
C VAL A 71 -9.16 -3.98 -1.03
N SER A 72 -9.46 -4.58 -2.16
CA SER A 72 -9.51 -3.91 -3.45
C SER A 72 -10.98 -3.73 -3.88
N LEU A 73 -11.42 -2.50 -3.96
CA LEU A 73 -12.77 -2.12 -4.40
C LEU A 73 -12.63 -1.42 -5.75
N ARG A 74 -13.25 -1.96 -6.78
CA ARG A 74 -13.13 -1.41 -8.13
C ARG A 74 -14.49 -1.13 -8.72
N HIS A 75 -14.69 0.11 -9.19
CA HIS A 75 -15.94 0.56 -9.82
C HIS A 75 -17.18 0.24 -8.98
N CYS A 76 -17.06 0.39 -7.65
CA CYS A 76 -18.15 0.15 -6.71
C CYS A 76 -18.90 1.44 -6.40
N THR A 77 -20.19 1.33 -6.14
CA THR A 77 -21.02 2.43 -5.66
C THR A 77 -21.68 2.08 -4.34
N ASN A 78 -21.90 3.10 -3.48
CA ASN A 78 -22.54 2.94 -2.18
C ASN A 78 -21.83 1.93 -1.26
N VAL A 79 -20.55 2.13 -1.06
CA VAL A 79 -19.69 1.28 -0.20
C VAL A 79 -19.73 1.78 1.24
N LEU A 80 -19.91 0.86 2.18
CA LEU A 80 -19.72 1.11 3.60
C LEU A 80 -18.74 0.11 4.19
N LEU A 81 -17.65 0.61 4.78
CA LEU A 81 -16.76 -0.15 5.66
C LEU A 81 -16.86 0.45 7.06
N SER A 82 -17.40 -0.29 8.01
CA SER A 82 -17.63 0.22 9.37
C SER A 82 -17.34 -0.81 10.44
N GLY A 83 -16.74 -0.35 11.55
CA GLY A 83 -16.52 -1.14 12.76
C GLY A 83 -15.51 -2.30 12.63
N VAL A 84 -14.65 -2.30 11.62
CA VAL A 84 -13.73 -3.42 11.32
C VAL A 84 -12.28 -3.02 11.60
N THR A 85 -11.45 -4.03 11.91
CA THR A 85 -10.00 -3.87 12.02
C THR A 85 -9.32 -4.59 10.86
N PHE A 86 -8.52 -3.86 10.08
CA PHE A 86 -7.66 -4.36 9.02
C PHE A 86 -6.22 -4.38 9.52
N MET A 87 -5.52 -5.49 9.42
CA MET A 87 -4.16 -5.57 9.95
C MET A 87 -3.28 -6.53 9.16
N ASN A 88 -1.98 -6.21 9.18
CA ASN A 88 -0.95 -7.03 8.54
C ASN A 88 -1.12 -7.21 7.03
N SER A 89 -1.55 -6.17 6.32
CA SER A 89 -1.62 -6.21 4.87
C SER A 89 -0.25 -6.49 4.23
N PRO A 90 -0.21 -7.22 3.13
CA PRO A 90 1.02 -7.39 2.34
C PRO A 90 1.56 -6.10 1.71
N ALA A 91 0.66 -5.24 1.31
CA ALA A 91 0.90 -3.92 0.74
C ALA A 91 -0.14 -2.95 1.31
N TRP A 92 -0.76 -2.11 0.51
CA TRP A 92 -1.85 -1.24 0.92
C TRP A 92 -2.99 -2.02 1.59
N ASN A 93 -3.66 -1.43 2.58
CA ASN A 93 -4.78 -2.10 3.21
C ASN A 93 -6.06 -1.96 2.40
N ILE A 94 -6.54 -0.73 2.17
CA ILE A 94 -7.83 -0.46 1.55
C ILE A 94 -7.60 0.41 0.33
N HIS A 95 -8.01 -0.09 -0.84
CA HIS A 95 -7.85 0.60 -2.12
C HIS A 95 -9.19 0.69 -2.86
N PRO A 96 -9.99 1.72 -2.61
CA PRO A 96 -11.09 2.09 -3.48
C PRO A 96 -10.54 2.74 -4.76
N PHE A 97 -10.93 2.19 -5.91
CA PHE A 97 -10.50 2.61 -7.24
C PHE A 97 -11.71 2.83 -8.14
N PHE A 98 -11.87 4.04 -8.66
CA PHE A 98 -13.06 4.45 -9.41
C PHE A 98 -14.38 4.12 -8.68
N CYS A 99 -14.44 4.38 -7.39
CA CYS A 99 -15.64 4.17 -6.58
C CYS A 99 -16.38 5.48 -6.35
N GLU A 100 -17.68 5.35 -6.08
CA GLU A 100 -18.56 6.48 -5.78
C GLU A 100 -19.37 6.22 -4.49
N ASN A 101 -19.59 7.26 -3.69
CA ASN A 101 -20.34 7.20 -2.43
C ASN A 101 -19.72 6.16 -1.47
N VAL A 102 -18.46 6.37 -1.08
CA VAL A 102 -17.69 5.49 -0.18
C VAL A 102 -17.71 6.08 1.21
N THR A 103 -18.19 5.33 2.19
CA THR A 103 -18.12 5.68 3.61
C THR A 103 -17.21 4.71 4.35
N ILE A 104 -16.22 5.28 5.04
CA ILE A 104 -15.28 4.56 5.91
C ILE A 104 -15.47 5.10 7.32
N ASP A 105 -16.11 4.33 8.18
CA ASP A 105 -16.49 4.77 9.52
C ASP A 105 -15.98 3.81 10.61
N ASN A 106 -15.38 4.37 11.65
CA ASN A 106 -14.98 3.64 12.85
C ASN A 106 -14.16 2.37 12.54
N ILE A 107 -13.23 2.46 11.60
CA ILE A 107 -12.30 1.38 11.31
C ILE A 107 -10.97 1.56 12.05
N LYS A 108 -10.21 0.47 12.17
CA LYS A 108 -8.81 0.49 12.60
C LYS A 108 -7.95 -0.15 11.54
N VAL A 109 -6.87 0.52 11.16
CA VAL A 109 -5.85 -0.04 10.28
C VAL A 109 -4.56 -0.18 11.06
N ARG A 110 -3.95 -1.38 11.05
CA ARG A 110 -2.72 -1.67 11.80
C ARG A 110 -1.75 -2.46 10.96
N ASN A 111 -0.68 -1.82 10.57
CA ASN A 111 0.49 -2.46 9.96
C ASN A 111 1.73 -2.20 10.81
N PRO A 112 2.70 -3.13 10.85
CA PRO A 112 3.97 -2.84 11.51
C PRO A 112 4.66 -1.63 10.87
N TYR A 113 5.33 -0.82 11.67
CA TYR A 113 6.08 0.36 11.23
C TYR A 113 7.05 0.07 10.06
N TYR A 114 7.65 -1.11 10.02
CA TYR A 114 8.57 -1.52 8.95
C TYR A 114 7.88 -2.07 7.70
N ALA A 115 6.54 -2.14 7.67
CA ALA A 115 5.81 -2.69 6.51
C ALA A 115 6.01 -1.80 5.27
N GLN A 116 6.72 -2.32 4.29
CA GLN A 116 6.95 -1.64 3.02
C GLN A 116 5.64 -1.50 2.25
N ASN A 117 5.29 -0.26 1.83
CA ASN A 117 4.01 0.08 1.23
C ASN A 117 2.81 -0.37 2.10
N GLY A 118 2.96 -0.24 3.40
CA GLY A 118 1.92 -0.60 4.37
C GLY A 118 0.94 0.53 4.64
N ASP A 119 0.47 1.17 3.56
CA ASP A 119 -0.46 2.30 3.58
C ASP A 119 -1.82 1.91 4.19
N GLY A 120 -2.52 2.88 4.75
CA GLY A 120 -3.81 2.64 5.37
C GLY A 120 -4.95 2.61 4.36
N ILE A 121 -5.23 3.73 3.72
CA ILE A 121 -6.23 3.85 2.66
C ILE A 121 -5.63 4.63 1.50
N ASP A 122 -5.75 4.08 0.30
CA ASP A 122 -5.36 4.70 -0.96
C ASP A 122 -6.61 4.96 -1.81
N VAL A 123 -7.16 6.14 -1.68
CA VAL A 123 -8.34 6.58 -2.44
C VAL A 123 -7.90 7.02 -3.81
N GLU A 124 -8.23 6.26 -4.84
CA GLU A 124 -7.79 6.53 -6.21
C GLU A 124 -8.96 6.76 -7.15
N SER A 125 -9.01 7.94 -7.78
CA SER A 125 -10.02 8.30 -8.78
C SER A 125 -11.46 8.11 -8.28
N CYS A 126 -11.73 8.44 -7.01
CA CYS A 126 -13.04 8.24 -6.37
C CYS A 126 -13.78 9.56 -6.17
N THR A 127 -15.12 9.48 -6.10
CA THR A 127 -15.99 10.63 -5.87
C THR A 127 -16.89 10.39 -4.65
N ASN A 128 -17.15 11.44 -3.86
CA ASN A 128 -17.99 11.41 -2.67
C ASN A 128 -17.46 10.38 -1.64
N VAL A 129 -16.27 10.59 -1.13
CA VAL A 129 -15.63 9.71 -0.13
C VAL A 129 -15.66 10.38 1.24
N HIS A 130 -16.17 9.67 2.23
CA HIS A 130 -16.24 10.12 3.61
C HIS A 130 -15.47 9.16 4.53
N ILE A 131 -14.41 9.65 5.17
CA ILE A 131 -13.57 8.87 6.09
C ILE A 131 -13.60 9.54 7.46
N HIS A 132 -14.09 8.83 8.48
CA HIS A 132 -14.24 9.42 9.80
C HIS A 132 -14.17 8.41 10.95
N HIS A 133 -13.96 8.93 12.17
CA HIS A 133 -13.88 8.18 13.43
C HIS A 133 -12.90 6.99 13.39
N SER A 134 -11.86 7.07 12.58
CA SER A 134 -10.99 5.94 12.26
C SER A 134 -9.57 6.13 12.79
N VAL A 135 -8.87 5.04 13.05
CA VAL A 135 -7.52 5.04 13.63
C VAL A 135 -6.57 4.30 12.72
N PHE A 136 -5.41 4.92 12.45
CA PHE A 136 -4.38 4.40 11.57
C PHE A 136 -3.04 4.25 12.30
N GLU A 137 -2.46 3.07 12.19
CA GLU A 137 -1.09 2.72 12.57
C GLU A 137 -0.48 2.02 11.35
N THR A 138 0.37 2.71 10.59
CA THR A 138 0.81 2.26 9.26
C THR A 138 2.33 2.22 9.14
N GLY A 139 2.83 1.43 8.21
CA GLY A 139 4.25 1.35 7.89
C GLY A 139 4.67 2.29 6.77
N ASP A 140 3.68 2.88 6.10
CA ASP A 140 3.80 3.91 5.08
C ASP A 140 2.73 4.99 5.32
N ASP A 141 2.14 5.62 4.33
CA ASP A 141 1.18 6.70 4.50
C ASP A 141 -0.17 6.20 5.08
N ALA A 142 -0.83 7.01 5.90
CA ALA A 142 -2.08 6.60 6.55
C ALA A 142 -3.29 6.74 5.63
N ILE A 143 -3.48 7.92 5.04
CA ILE A 143 -4.56 8.21 4.10
C ILE A 143 -3.98 8.91 2.87
N CYS A 144 -4.09 8.28 1.71
CA CYS A 144 -3.60 8.79 0.44
C CYS A 144 -4.73 9.11 -0.52
N ILE A 145 -4.59 10.20 -1.26
CA ILE A 145 -5.45 10.54 -2.40
C ILE A 145 -4.60 10.45 -3.66
N LYS A 146 -5.07 9.67 -4.63
CA LYS A 146 -4.35 9.34 -5.86
C LYS A 146 -5.26 9.48 -7.08
N ALA A 147 -4.67 9.69 -8.26
CA ALA A 147 -5.39 9.83 -9.53
C ALA A 147 -4.63 9.18 -10.70
N GLY A 148 -4.23 7.93 -10.52
CA GLY A 148 -3.51 7.14 -11.52
C GLY A 148 -2.00 7.28 -11.43
N LYS A 149 -1.29 6.55 -12.29
CA LYS A 149 0.17 6.44 -12.26
C LYS A 149 0.78 6.64 -13.65
N ASN A 150 1.87 7.41 -13.71
CA ASN A 150 2.68 7.61 -14.93
C ASN A 150 1.88 8.21 -16.11
N ALA A 151 2.23 7.82 -17.33
CA ALA A 151 1.57 8.29 -18.54
C ALA A 151 0.09 7.87 -18.64
N ILE A 152 -0.28 6.75 -18.04
CA ILE A 152 -1.66 6.23 -18.02
C ILE A 152 -2.57 7.21 -17.27
N ALA A 153 -2.11 7.80 -16.18
CA ALA A 153 -2.88 8.79 -15.41
C ALA A 153 -3.38 9.96 -16.27
N ARG A 154 -2.63 10.33 -17.30
CA ARG A 154 -3.00 11.43 -18.21
C ARG A 154 -4.08 11.05 -19.23
N THR A 155 -4.34 9.77 -19.38
CA THR A 155 -5.36 9.22 -20.28
C THR A 155 -6.62 8.75 -19.56
N ILE A 156 -6.53 8.61 -18.25
CA ILE A 156 -7.65 8.21 -17.40
C ILE A 156 -8.31 9.50 -16.89
N ASP A 157 -9.53 9.77 -17.33
CA ASP A 157 -10.33 10.88 -16.81
C ASP A 157 -11.00 10.44 -15.51
N GLY A 158 -10.34 10.67 -14.41
CA GLY A 158 -10.85 10.24 -13.10
C GLY A 158 -10.13 10.91 -11.93
N PRO A 159 -10.26 12.22 -11.74
CA PRO A 159 -9.74 12.86 -10.53
C PRO A 159 -10.55 12.42 -9.30
N CYS A 160 -9.93 12.48 -8.14
CA CYS A 160 -10.69 12.42 -6.90
C CYS A 160 -11.47 13.72 -6.68
N SER A 161 -12.72 13.61 -6.23
CA SER A 161 -13.57 14.75 -5.91
C SER A 161 -14.45 14.51 -4.70
N ASN A 162 -14.81 15.57 -3.97
CA ASN A 162 -15.67 15.53 -2.78
C ASN A 162 -15.15 14.53 -1.73
N ILE A 163 -13.90 14.67 -1.33
CA ILE A 163 -13.28 13.84 -0.29
C ILE A 163 -13.40 14.58 1.03
N TYR A 164 -14.04 13.97 2.00
CA TYR A 164 -14.24 14.51 3.34
C TYR A 164 -13.64 13.59 4.40
N ILE A 165 -12.69 14.13 5.18
CA ILE A 165 -11.96 13.38 6.21
C ILE A 165 -12.02 14.16 7.51
N HIS A 166 -12.50 13.54 8.60
CA HIS A 166 -12.55 14.17 9.90
C HIS A 166 -12.53 13.14 11.05
N ASP A 167 -12.25 13.60 12.27
CA ASP A 167 -12.24 12.78 13.48
C ASP A 167 -11.43 11.48 13.33
N CYS A 168 -10.33 11.55 12.59
CA CYS A 168 -9.39 10.45 12.40
C CYS A 168 -8.12 10.68 13.24
N VAL A 169 -7.51 9.59 13.70
CA VAL A 169 -6.26 9.60 14.44
C VAL A 169 -5.21 8.79 13.68
N VAL A 170 -4.05 9.37 13.48
CA VAL A 170 -2.88 8.67 12.95
C VAL A 170 -1.84 8.59 14.06
N ASN A 171 -1.60 7.40 14.59
CA ASN A 171 -0.60 7.16 15.61
C ASN A 171 0.79 6.95 15.02
N GLU A 172 0.85 6.22 13.91
CA GLU A 172 2.08 5.92 13.15
C GLU A 172 1.81 5.98 11.66
N GLY A 173 2.78 6.47 10.88
CA GLY A 173 2.75 6.56 9.43
C GLY A 173 3.87 7.45 8.91
N HIS A 174 4.18 7.41 7.61
CA HIS A 174 5.08 8.39 7.00
C HIS A 174 4.36 9.74 6.85
N GLY A 175 3.15 9.73 6.29
CA GLY A 175 2.26 10.87 6.23
C GLY A 175 0.90 10.56 6.83
N GLY A 176 0.32 11.49 7.60
CA GLY A 176 -1.03 11.33 8.12
C GLY A 176 -2.08 11.47 7.02
N PHE A 177 -1.91 12.46 6.16
CA PHE A 177 -2.67 12.71 4.95
C PHE A 177 -1.72 13.11 3.83
N VAL A 178 -1.83 12.46 2.69
CA VAL A 178 -0.94 12.61 1.54
C VAL A 178 -1.75 12.73 0.25
N ILE A 179 -1.31 13.61 -0.63
CA ILE A 179 -1.79 13.70 -2.02
C ILE A 179 -0.63 13.21 -2.90
N GLY A 180 -0.81 12.06 -3.53
CA GLY A 180 0.24 11.41 -4.35
C GLY A 180 0.76 10.11 -3.71
N SER A 181 1.92 9.64 -4.19
CA SER A 181 2.77 10.14 -5.29
C SER A 181 2.15 9.90 -6.70
N GLU A 182 1.24 8.97 -6.83
CA GLU A 182 0.53 8.67 -8.08
C GLU A 182 -0.55 9.74 -8.34
N MET A 183 -0.19 10.73 -9.21
CA MET A 183 -1.04 11.85 -9.61
C MET A 183 -0.93 12.09 -11.12
#